data_66988aaff3f7b2a8d9241832722bf3e4
#
_entry.id   66988aaff3f7b2a8d9241832722bf3e4
#
_cell.length_a   1.000
_cell.length_b   1.000
_cell.length_c   1.000
_cell.angle_alpha   90.00
_cell.angle_beta   90.00
_cell.angle_gamma   90.00
#
_symmetry.space_group_name_H-M   'P 1'
#
loop_
_entity.id
_entity.type
_entity.pdbx_description
1 polymer ?
#
loop_
_entity_poly.entity_id
_entity_poly.type
_entity_poly.pdbx_seq_one_letter_code
_entity_poly.pdbx_strand_id
1 'polypeptide(L)'
;GLGDVYKRQVPTQSRLSILAACENPHSVKTFEYGGLLWPLPQTGQMWLEHELLINPEWSGVFCISTSYREEKNPIPGRHELIFPMFEFESKGTMKDLIKLEGDLLAYLGFADEMYEVNYDDVCEEYGGVPILEDEHETRMWKEKSPVVSLQHFPRRTNPFWNMKNKDGEIFNKVDVILYGQETIGSAERSCDVEKMREMFYTIEDGGYANKLFELFGKERVESELEEFLKFDFFPRFGGGIGMTRMARAYELMKQEEMELV
;
A
#
# COMPACT_ATOMS: atom_id res chain seq x y z
N GLY A 1 17.54 1.19 26.64
CA GLY A 1 17.25 0.85 25.35
C GLY A 1 15.88 0.33 25.09
N LEU A 2 15.16 1.25 24.59
CA LEU A 2 13.90 0.84 24.08
C LEU A 2 14.09 0.22 22.73
N GLY A 3 13.70 -0.81 22.57
CA GLY A 3 13.53 -1.22 21.40
C GLY A 3 14.11 -1.99 20.58
N ASP A 4 14.53 -2.29 21.21
CA ASP A 4 14.97 -3.42 20.83
C ASP A 4 14.11 -4.13 19.94
N VAL A 5 14.57 -4.28 18.88
CA VAL A 5 14.62 -5.61 18.60
C VAL A 5 13.64 -6.04 17.57
N TYR A 6 12.59 -5.33 17.37
CA TYR A 6 11.49 -5.90 16.65
C TYR A 6 11.29 -5.34 15.24
N LYS A 7 11.76 -4.14 14.97
CA LYS A 7 11.70 -3.55 13.62
C LYS A 7 13.04 -2.88 13.29
N ARG A 8 13.52 -3.10 12.08
CA ARG A 8 14.76 -2.53 11.60
C ARG A 8 14.52 -1.55 10.47
N GLN A 9 15.17 -0.40 10.54
CA GLN A 9 15.23 0.50 9.41
C GLN A 9 16.19 -0.09 8.37
N VAL A 10 15.72 -0.16 7.15
CA VAL A 10 16.53 -0.62 6.01
C VAL A 10 16.59 0.48 4.95
N PRO A 11 17.62 0.52 4.12
CA PRO A 11 17.66 1.48 3.02
C PRO A 11 16.57 1.16 2.00
N THR A 12 16.00 2.21 1.45
CA THR A 12 15.20 2.09 0.25
C THR A 12 16.11 1.70 -0.92
N GLN A 13 15.59 0.96 -1.87
CA GLN A 13 16.36 0.55 -3.04
C GLN A 13 17.67 -0.19 -2.68
N SER A 14 17.54 -1.21 -1.87
CA SER A 14 18.69 -2.07 -1.53
C SER A 14 19.34 -2.71 -2.76
N ARG A 15 18.61 -2.77 -3.87
CA ARG A 15 19.06 -3.21 -5.20
C ARG A 15 18.21 -2.57 -6.29
N LEU A 16 18.69 -2.55 -7.53
CA LEU A 16 17.86 -2.22 -8.69
C LEU A 16 16.86 -3.35 -8.92
N SER A 17 15.58 -3.01 -9.03
CA SER A 17 14.49 -3.96 -9.26
C SER A 17 13.34 -3.27 -9.98
N ILE A 18 12.77 -3.95 -10.95
CA ILE A 18 11.58 -3.51 -11.67
C ILE A 18 10.36 -3.67 -10.77
N LEU A 19 10.17 -4.87 -10.22
CA LEU A 19 8.98 -5.20 -9.43
C LEU A 19 8.93 -4.44 -8.11
N ALA A 20 10.11 -4.26 -7.46
CA ALA A 20 10.14 -3.54 -6.19
C ALA A 20 9.88 -2.04 -6.34
N ALA A 21 10.24 -1.44 -7.47
CA ALA A 21 10.05 -0.02 -7.72
C ALA A 21 8.68 0.32 -8.32
N CYS A 22 8.08 -0.59 -9.10
CA CYS A 22 6.91 -0.30 -9.91
C CYS A 22 5.64 -0.91 -9.31
N GLU A 23 4.84 -0.09 -8.65
CA GLU A 23 3.51 -0.44 -8.17
C GLU A 23 2.47 -0.34 -9.31
N ASN A 24 2.49 0.78 -10.04
CA ASN A 24 1.60 1.04 -11.16
C ASN A 24 2.41 1.40 -12.43
N PRO A 25 2.51 0.48 -13.40
CA PRO A 25 3.31 0.70 -14.60
C PRO A 25 2.72 1.76 -15.54
N HIS A 26 1.46 2.19 -15.34
CA HIS A 26 0.83 3.24 -16.15
C HIS A 26 1.21 4.67 -15.73
N SER A 27 1.72 4.82 -14.50
CA SER A 27 2.17 6.10 -13.93
C SER A 27 3.66 6.10 -13.53
N VAL A 28 4.42 5.07 -13.93
CA VAL A 28 5.83 4.97 -13.61
C VAL A 28 6.68 5.88 -14.51
N LYS A 29 7.66 6.56 -13.92
CA LYS A 29 8.76 7.19 -14.65
C LYS A 29 9.96 6.28 -14.68
N THR A 30 10.72 6.38 -15.75
CA THR A 30 11.91 5.54 -15.98
C THR A 30 13.17 6.40 -16.11
N PHE A 31 14.30 5.79 -15.81
CA PHE A 31 15.63 6.33 -16.10
C PHE A 31 16.50 5.26 -16.78
N GLU A 32 17.51 5.70 -17.51
CA GLU A 32 18.46 4.81 -18.13
C GLU A 32 19.70 4.64 -17.26
N TYR A 33 20.09 3.39 -17.01
CA TYR A 33 21.35 3.07 -16.34
C TYR A 33 21.94 1.77 -16.88
N GLY A 34 23.22 1.79 -17.26
CA GLY A 34 23.88 0.63 -17.81
C GLY A 34 23.31 0.13 -19.14
N GLY A 35 22.73 1.02 -19.95
CA GLY A 35 22.06 0.67 -21.21
C GLY A 35 20.69 -0.01 -21.05
N LEU A 36 20.12 0.02 -19.86
CA LEU A 36 18.81 -0.54 -19.56
C LEU A 36 17.91 0.52 -18.93
N LEU A 37 16.59 0.43 -19.21
CA LEU A 37 15.58 1.20 -18.52
C LEU A 37 15.28 0.60 -17.14
N TRP A 38 15.12 1.48 -16.15
CA TRP A 38 14.74 1.17 -14.78
C TRP A 38 13.64 2.11 -14.32
N PRO A 39 12.69 1.64 -13.50
CA PRO A 39 11.67 2.50 -12.93
C PRO A 39 12.24 3.40 -11.81
N LEU A 40 11.81 4.66 -11.76
CA LEU A 40 11.90 5.43 -10.53
C LEU A 40 10.92 4.82 -9.50
N PRO A 41 11.30 4.74 -8.23
CA PRO A 41 10.49 4.04 -7.24
C PRO A 41 9.16 4.76 -6.98
N GLN A 42 8.09 4.01 -7.04
CA GLN A 42 6.76 4.44 -6.60
C GLN A 42 6.50 4.04 -5.15
N THR A 43 7.17 2.99 -4.69
CA THR A 43 7.06 2.42 -3.34
C THR A 43 8.37 1.72 -2.95
N GLY A 44 8.58 1.52 -1.68
CA GLY A 44 9.67 0.70 -1.12
C GLY A 44 9.22 -0.68 -0.60
N GLN A 45 7.93 -1.00 -0.74
CA GLN A 45 7.32 -2.15 -0.06
C GLN A 45 7.95 -3.50 -0.43
N MET A 46 8.15 -3.79 -1.71
CA MET A 46 8.74 -5.07 -2.09
C MET A 46 10.23 -5.18 -1.72
N TRP A 47 10.96 -4.07 -1.56
CA TRP A 47 12.29 -4.11 -0.95
C TRP A 47 12.21 -4.49 0.52
N LEU A 48 11.21 -3.95 1.25
CA LEU A 48 10.96 -4.32 2.64
C LEU A 48 10.57 -5.79 2.78
N GLU A 49 9.70 -6.29 1.90
CA GLU A 49 9.36 -7.72 1.87
C GLU A 49 10.59 -8.58 1.63
N HIS A 50 11.43 -8.23 0.65
CA HIS A 50 12.67 -8.93 0.38
C HIS A 50 13.58 -8.98 1.63
N GLU A 51 13.81 -7.82 2.26
CA GLU A 51 14.64 -7.75 3.47
C GLU A 51 14.07 -8.57 4.63
N LEU A 52 12.75 -8.56 4.82
CA LEU A 52 12.10 -9.34 5.86
C LEU A 52 12.16 -10.86 5.57
N LEU A 53 12.01 -11.26 4.31
CA LEU A 53 12.04 -12.67 3.89
C LEU A 53 13.44 -13.28 4.00
N ILE A 54 14.51 -12.52 3.72
CA ILE A 54 15.89 -13.01 3.89
C ILE A 54 16.38 -12.95 5.33
N ASN A 55 15.69 -12.24 6.22
CA ASN A 55 16.00 -12.14 7.65
C ASN A 55 14.80 -12.57 8.50
N PRO A 56 14.42 -13.85 8.45
CA PRO A 56 13.20 -14.32 9.09
C PRO A 56 13.22 -14.27 10.63
N GLU A 57 14.35 -13.95 11.26
CA GLU A 57 14.42 -13.69 12.69
C GLU A 57 13.90 -12.29 13.08
N TRP A 58 13.78 -11.36 12.14
CA TRP A 58 13.23 -10.04 12.42
C TRP A 58 11.71 -10.09 12.53
N SER A 59 11.13 -9.29 13.40
CA SER A 59 9.68 -9.15 13.52
C SER A 59 9.09 -8.18 12.50
N GLY A 60 9.90 -7.27 11.99
CA GLY A 60 9.50 -6.30 10.98
C GLY A 60 10.62 -5.35 10.58
N VAL A 61 10.40 -4.67 9.48
CA VAL A 61 11.30 -3.69 8.87
C VAL A 61 10.53 -2.45 8.46
N PHE A 62 11.21 -1.32 8.32
CA PHE A 62 10.63 -0.09 7.80
C PHE A 62 11.65 0.74 7.04
N CYS A 63 11.16 1.62 6.20
CA CYS A 63 11.99 2.62 5.54
C CYS A 63 11.26 3.96 5.41
N ILE A 64 12.04 4.99 5.11
CA ILE A 64 11.53 6.25 4.59
C ILE A 64 11.93 6.31 3.13
N SER A 65 10.95 6.40 2.26
CA SER A 65 11.13 6.41 0.82
C SER A 65 10.62 7.71 0.21
N THR A 66 10.94 7.92 -1.06
CA THR A 66 10.32 8.95 -1.87
C THR A 66 9.57 8.27 -3.00
N SER A 67 8.28 8.50 -3.08
CA SER A 67 7.43 8.03 -4.18
C SER A 67 7.52 9.00 -5.36
N TYR A 68 7.69 8.45 -6.56
CA TYR A 68 7.68 9.17 -7.83
C TYR A 68 6.50 8.66 -8.66
N ARG A 69 5.45 9.46 -8.82
CA ARG A 69 4.25 9.09 -9.58
C ARG A 69 3.94 10.14 -10.63
N GLU A 70 3.68 9.71 -11.85
CA GLU A 70 3.21 10.58 -12.91
C GLU A 70 1.71 10.38 -13.13
N GLU A 71 0.91 10.99 -12.26
CA GLU A 71 -0.53 11.01 -12.44
C GLU A 71 -0.89 11.82 -13.70
N LYS A 72 -1.76 11.23 -14.56
CA LYS A 72 -2.20 11.90 -15.80
C LYS A 72 -3.07 13.12 -15.54
N ASN A 73 -3.89 13.04 -14.50
CA ASN A 73 -4.85 14.08 -14.10
C ASN A 73 -4.74 14.33 -12.60
N PRO A 74 -3.66 14.95 -12.12
CA PRO A 74 -3.48 15.16 -10.68
C PRO A 74 -4.53 16.15 -10.15
N ILE A 75 -5.17 15.81 -9.04
CA ILE A 75 -6.10 16.69 -8.34
C ILE A 75 -5.27 17.56 -7.37
N PRO A 76 -5.31 18.90 -7.54
CA PRO A 76 -4.59 19.79 -6.62
C PRO A 76 -4.99 19.58 -5.16
N GLY A 77 -4.01 19.47 -4.27
CA GLY A 77 -4.21 19.21 -2.85
C GLY A 77 -4.47 17.75 -2.46
N ARG A 78 -4.60 16.86 -3.44
CA ARG A 78 -4.71 15.40 -3.21
C ARG A 78 -3.56 14.61 -3.81
N HIS A 79 -3.12 14.97 -5.00
CA HIS A 79 -2.10 14.25 -5.75
C HIS A 79 -0.84 15.08 -5.88
N GLU A 80 0.24 14.55 -5.33
CA GLU A 80 1.60 15.04 -5.51
C GLU A 80 2.36 14.08 -6.43
N LEU A 81 3.26 14.63 -7.26
CA LEU A 81 4.06 13.81 -8.18
C LEU A 81 5.28 13.19 -7.48
N ILE A 82 5.75 13.84 -6.43
CA ILE A 82 6.90 13.41 -5.63
C ILE A 82 6.56 13.68 -4.16
N PHE A 83 6.56 12.65 -3.34
CA PHE A 83 6.21 12.79 -1.93
C PHE A 83 6.91 11.75 -1.06
N PRO A 84 7.16 12.10 0.23
CA PRO A 84 7.76 11.16 1.17
C PRO A 84 6.73 10.13 1.65
N MET A 85 7.21 8.89 1.77
CA MET A 85 6.48 7.76 2.33
C MET A 85 7.20 7.24 3.57
N PHE A 86 6.44 6.85 4.59
CA PHE A 86 6.91 5.91 5.61
C PHE A 86 6.31 4.55 5.30
N GLU A 87 7.15 3.56 5.08
CA GLU A 87 6.70 2.22 4.67
C GLU A 87 7.19 1.17 5.66
N PHE A 88 6.38 0.16 5.87
CA PHE A 88 6.67 -0.92 6.82
C PHE A 88 6.23 -2.27 6.29
N GLU A 89 6.92 -3.31 6.74
CA GLU A 89 6.55 -4.71 6.54
C GLU A 89 6.82 -5.48 7.83
N SER A 90 5.86 -6.30 8.29
CA SER A 90 5.93 -6.99 9.58
C SER A 90 5.33 -8.39 9.49
N LYS A 91 5.77 -9.28 10.37
CA LYS A 91 5.14 -10.59 10.55
C LYS A 91 3.76 -10.43 11.18
N GLY A 92 2.84 -11.25 10.73
CA GLY A 92 1.47 -11.28 11.26
C GLY A 92 0.41 -11.39 10.17
N THR A 93 -0.81 -11.12 10.56
CA THR A 93 -2.02 -11.24 9.77
C THR A 93 -2.72 -9.88 9.65
N MET A 94 -3.83 -9.83 8.90
CA MET A 94 -4.66 -8.63 8.83
C MET A 94 -5.10 -8.11 10.21
N LYS A 95 -5.33 -9.00 11.17
CA LYS A 95 -5.68 -8.60 12.55
C LYS A 95 -4.54 -7.81 13.21
N ASP A 96 -3.30 -8.26 13.01
CA ASP A 96 -2.11 -7.59 13.56
C ASP A 96 -1.86 -6.26 12.85
N LEU A 97 -2.15 -6.19 11.55
CA LEU A 97 -2.11 -4.96 10.76
C LEU A 97 -3.09 -3.91 11.30
N ILE A 98 -4.38 -4.25 11.39
CA ILE A 98 -5.42 -3.33 11.89
C ILE A 98 -5.07 -2.84 13.31
N LYS A 99 -4.57 -3.75 14.16
CA LYS A 99 -4.11 -3.36 15.49
C LYS A 99 -2.94 -2.37 15.44
N LEU A 100 -1.95 -2.60 14.59
CA LEU A 100 -0.81 -1.68 14.44
C LEU A 100 -1.26 -0.29 13.99
N GLU A 101 -2.16 -0.22 13.02
CA GLU A 101 -2.73 1.04 12.52
C GLU A 101 -3.52 1.77 13.60
N GLY A 102 -4.38 1.05 14.33
CA GLY A 102 -5.13 1.60 15.46
C GLY A 102 -4.21 2.13 16.57
N ASP A 103 -3.20 1.35 16.98
CA ASP A 103 -2.22 1.76 17.99
C ASP A 103 -1.45 3.02 17.54
N LEU A 104 -1.09 3.11 16.25
CA LEU A 104 -0.41 4.29 15.69
C LEU A 104 -1.30 5.52 15.73
N LEU A 105 -2.55 5.40 15.29
CA LEU A 105 -3.48 6.52 15.24
C LEU A 105 -3.86 7.02 16.63
N ALA A 106 -4.06 6.10 17.58
CA ALA A 106 -4.26 6.45 18.98
C ALA A 106 -3.05 7.18 19.58
N TYR A 107 -1.82 6.70 19.28
CA TYR A 107 -0.59 7.36 19.72
C TYR A 107 -0.43 8.77 19.14
N LEU A 108 -0.85 8.98 17.89
CA LEU A 108 -0.84 10.30 17.24
C LEU A 108 -1.99 11.21 17.68
N GLY A 109 -2.94 10.69 18.44
CA GLY A 109 -4.07 11.44 18.99
C GLY A 109 -5.28 11.57 18.06
N PHE A 110 -5.35 10.78 16.98
CA PHE A 110 -6.48 10.86 16.04
C PHE A 110 -7.78 10.28 16.60
N ALA A 111 -7.73 9.08 17.14
CA ALA A 111 -8.86 8.40 17.76
C ALA A 111 -8.40 7.16 18.53
N ASP A 112 -9.12 6.77 19.57
CA ASP A 112 -8.87 5.53 20.31
C ASP A 112 -9.27 4.28 19.48
N GLU A 113 -10.27 4.42 18.61
CA GLU A 113 -10.77 3.37 17.73
C GLU A 113 -11.06 3.92 16.33
N MET A 114 -10.76 3.13 15.30
CA MET A 114 -11.11 3.42 13.92
C MET A 114 -12.55 3.01 13.63
N TYR A 115 -13.26 3.76 12.79
CA TYR A 115 -14.55 3.33 12.26
C TYR A 115 -14.33 2.32 11.14
N GLU A 116 -14.57 1.04 11.40
CA GLU A 116 -14.32 -0.05 10.46
C GLU A 116 -15.50 -0.28 9.51
N VAL A 117 -15.23 -0.37 8.22
CA VAL A 117 -16.22 -0.65 7.17
C VAL A 117 -15.64 -1.58 6.12
N ASN A 118 -16.50 -2.39 5.49
CA ASN A 118 -16.11 -3.19 4.31
C ASN A 118 -16.36 -2.40 3.01
N TYR A 119 -15.53 -2.63 2.03
CA TYR A 119 -15.60 -1.94 0.74
C TYR A 119 -16.97 -2.07 0.06
N ASP A 120 -17.49 -3.29 -0.04
CA ASP A 120 -18.76 -3.57 -0.72
C ASP A 120 -19.97 -3.00 0.03
N ASP A 121 -19.95 -3.02 1.37
CA ASP A 121 -21.01 -2.42 2.19
C ASP A 121 -21.12 -0.90 1.93
N VAL A 122 -19.97 -0.22 1.79
CA VAL A 122 -19.92 1.21 1.44
C VAL A 122 -20.40 1.44 0.00
N CYS A 123 -19.99 0.60 -0.95
CA CYS A 123 -20.48 0.68 -2.33
C CYS A 123 -22.01 0.58 -2.41
N GLU A 124 -22.61 -0.36 -1.69
CA GLU A 124 -24.07 -0.53 -1.63
C GLU A 124 -24.76 0.69 -1.00
N GLU A 125 -24.23 1.15 0.13
CA GLU A 125 -24.76 2.33 0.84
C GLU A 125 -24.74 3.59 -0.03
N TYR A 126 -23.73 3.72 -0.89
CA TYR A 126 -23.56 4.88 -1.77
C TYR A 126 -24.24 4.72 -3.14
N GLY A 127 -25.22 3.83 -3.24
CA GLY A 127 -26.09 3.68 -4.40
C GLY A 127 -25.66 2.58 -5.37
N GLY A 128 -24.88 1.62 -4.91
CA GLY A 128 -24.40 0.48 -5.71
C GLY A 128 -23.29 0.89 -6.68
N VAL A 129 -22.44 1.82 -6.28
CA VAL A 129 -21.29 2.22 -7.11
C VAL A 129 -20.30 1.07 -7.25
N PRO A 130 -19.72 0.85 -8.45
CA PRO A 130 -18.80 -0.28 -8.64
C PRO A 130 -17.44 -0.05 -7.99
N ILE A 131 -16.99 1.20 -7.92
CA ILE A 131 -15.69 1.61 -7.38
C ILE A 131 -15.89 2.85 -6.52
N LEU A 132 -15.20 2.91 -5.39
CA LEU A 132 -15.15 4.12 -4.55
C LEU A 132 -14.11 5.08 -5.09
N GLU A 133 -14.48 6.35 -5.18
CA GLU A 133 -13.68 7.46 -5.70
C GLU A 133 -13.41 8.46 -4.56
N ASP A 134 -12.59 9.47 -4.83
CA ASP A 134 -12.24 10.55 -3.88
C ASP A 134 -13.42 11.20 -3.18
N GLU A 135 -14.54 11.39 -3.92
CA GLU A 135 -15.76 11.95 -3.36
C GLU A 135 -16.40 11.04 -2.30
N HIS A 136 -16.26 9.72 -2.47
CA HIS A 136 -16.78 8.74 -1.51
C HIS A 136 -15.94 8.71 -0.22
N GLU A 137 -14.61 8.90 -0.32
CA GLU A 137 -13.74 9.07 0.85
C GLU A 137 -14.13 10.32 1.65
N THR A 138 -14.35 11.44 0.95
CA THR A 138 -14.82 12.68 1.56
C THR A 138 -16.19 12.51 2.22
N ARG A 139 -17.08 11.74 1.59
CA ARG A 139 -18.39 11.43 2.12
C ARG A 139 -18.32 10.56 3.36
N MET A 140 -17.46 9.53 3.40
CA MET A 140 -17.21 8.71 4.60
C MET A 140 -16.77 9.57 5.78
N TRP A 141 -15.86 10.52 5.57
CA TRP A 141 -15.47 11.45 6.62
C TRP A 141 -16.67 12.22 7.18
N LYS A 142 -17.49 12.82 6.30
CA LYS A 142 -18.60 13.68 6.73
C LYS A 142 -19.76 12.92 7.35
N GLU A 143 -20.03 11.71 6.92
CA GLU A 143 -21.20 10.92 7.33
C GLU A 143 -20.87 9.89 8.42
N LYS A 144 -19.62 9.45 8.54
CA LYS A 144 -19.24 8.38 9.47
C LYS A 144 -18.23 8.85 10.52
N SER A 145 -16.97 9.08 10.12
CA SER A 145 -15.89 9.40 11.04
C SER A 145 -14.72 10.09 10.33
N PRO A 146 -13.96 10.96 11.00
CA PRO A 146 -12.69 11.46 10.49
C PRO A 146 -11.61 10.36 10.37
N VAL A 147 -11.79 9.21 11.01
CA VAL A 147 -10.85 8.08 11.02
C VAL A 147 -11.60 6.81 10.60
N VAL A 148 -11.45 6.42 9.34
CA VAL A 148 -12.13 5.25 8.77
C VAL A 148 -11.10 4.21 8.34
N SER A 149 -11.33 2.95 8.72
CA SER A 149 -10.62 1.78 8.22
C SER A 149 -11.50 1.07 7.18
N LEU A 150 -11.21 1.29 5.89
CA LEU A 150 -11.90 0.65 4.78
C LEU A 150 -11.20 -0.68 4.47
N GLN A 151 -11.94 -1.77 4.56
CA GLN A 151 -11.38 -3.12 4.57
C GLN A 151 -11.99 -4.02 3.50
N HIS A 152 -11.33 -5.15 3.23
CA HIS A 152 -11.87 -6.24 2.40
C HIS A 152 -12.19 -5.80 0.96
N PHE A 153 -11.14 -5.47 0.22
CA PHE A 153 -11.26 -4.99 -1.16
C PHE A 153 -11.60 -6.11 -2.14
N PRO A 154 -12.63 -5.93 -2.99
CA PRO A 154 -12.98 -6.92 -3.99
C PRO A 154 -12.01 -6.94 -5.18
N ARG A 155 -11.94 -8.08 -5.88
CA ARG A 155 -11.05 -8.30 -7.04
C ARG A 155 -11.17 -7.21 -8.10
N ARG A 156 -12.37 -6.66 -8.32
CA ARG A 156 -12.62 -5.59 -9.29
C ARG A 156 -11.88 -4.28 -9.02
N THR A 157 -11.34 -4.10 -7.82
CA THR A 157 -10.49 -2.94 -7.46
C THR A 157 -9.02 -3.13 -7.84
N ASN A 158 -8.69 -4.24 -8.48
CA ASN A 158 -7.34 -4.62 -8.88
C ASN A 158 -6.31 -4.58 -7.73
N PRO A 159 -6.53 -5.32 -6.62
CA PRO A 159 -5.56 -5.40 -5.54
C PRO A 159 -4.22 -5.90 -6.07
N PHE A 160 -3.13 -5.39 -5.53
CA PHE A 160 -1.79 -5.75 -5.99
C PHE A 160 -1.55 -7.27 -5.91
N TRP A 161 -0.86 -7.84 -6.88
CA TRP A 161 -0.77 -9.27 -7.13
C TRP A 161 -0.25 -10.12 -5.95
N ASN A 162 0.50 -9.54 -5.01
CA ASN A 162 1.00 -10.26 -3.84
C ASN A 162 0.14 -10.10 -2.58
N MET A 163 -0.98 -9.39 -2.67
CA MET A 163 -1.92 -9.26 -1.56
C MET A 163 -2.66 -10.59 -1.32
N LYS A 164 -2.97 -10.87 -0.05
CA LYS A 164 -3.66 -12.10 0.32
C LYS A 164 -5.10 -12.10 -0.14
N ASN A 165 -5.42 -13.05 -0.99
CA ASN A 165 -6.79 -13.37 -1.35
C ASN A 165 -7.44 -14.18 -0.23
N LYS A 166 -8.61 -13.77 0.24
CA LYS A 166 -9.35 -14.39 1.34
C LYS A 166 -10.20 -15.58 0.85
N ASP A 167 -10.94 -15.41 -0.25
CA ASP A 167 -11.94 -16.37 -0.72
C ASP A 167 -12.10 -16.45 -2.26
N GLY A 168 -11.18 -15.87 -3.00
CA GLY A 168 -11.22 -15.79 -4.48
C GLY A 168 -11.63 -14.42 -4.98
N GLU A 169 -12.55 -13.75 -4.32
CA GLU A 169 -13.09 -12.45 -4.73
C GLU A 169 -12.64 -11.30 -3.82
N ILE A 170 -12.35 -11.57 -2.54
CA ILE A 170 -12.02 -10.57 -1.53
C ILE A 170 -10.56 -10.67 -1.12
N PHE A 171 -9.91 -9.53 -0.98
CA PHE A 171 -8.53 -9.39 -0.55
C PHE A 171 -8.42 -8.71 0.82
N ASN A 172 -7.45 -9.16 1.60
CA ASN A 172 -7.11 -8.58 2.90
C ASN A 172 -6.30 -7.28 2.72
N LYS A 173 -6.92 -6.30 2.06
CA LYS A 173 -6.42 -4.94 1.90
C LYS A 173 -7.16 -4.02 2.87
N VAL A 174 -6.44 -3.02 3.38
CA VAL A 174 -6.96 -1.96 4.25
C VAL A 174 -6.46 -0.62 3.73
N ASP A 175 -7.38 0.33 3.58
CA ASP A 175 -7.04 1.74 3.39
C ASP A 175 -7.55 2.52 4.60
N VAL A 176 -6.64 3.22 5.28
CA VAL A 176 -7.02 4.14 6.35
C VAL A 176 -7.25 5.52 5.75
N ILE A 177 -8.49 5.97 5.85
CA ILE A 177 -8.95 7.26 5.37
C ILE A 177 -8.99 8.23 6.55
N LEU A 178 -8.14 9.26 6.49
CA LEU A 178 -8.10 10.31 7.48
C LEU A 178 -8.64 11.62 6.88
N TYR A 179 -9.68 12.17 7.50
CA TYR A 179 -10.27 13.44 7.05
C TYR A 179 -10.59 13.44 5.55
N GLY A 180 -11.19 12.33 5.07
CA GLY A 180 -11.66 12.18 3.70
C GLY A 180 -10.57 11.97 2.66
N GLN A 181 -9.40 11.46 3.07
CA GLN A 181 -8.34 11.12 2.14
C GLN A 181 -7.61 9.85 2.59
N GLU A 182 -7.49 8.86 1.70
CA GLU A 182 -6.63 7.70 1.92
C GLU A 182 -5.23 8.17 2.32
N THR A 183 -4.80 7.79 3.52
CA THR A 183 -3.52 8.22 4.10
C THR A 183 -2.58 7.05 4.32
N ILE A 184 -3.12 5.87 4.64
CA ILE A 184 -2.36 4.62 4.75
C ILE A 184 -2.99 3.62 3.82
N GLY A 185 -2.21 3.05 2.90
CA GLY A 185 -2.59 1.90 2.10
C GLY A 185 -1.80 0.67 2.55
N SER A 186 -2.49 -0.43 2.87
CA SER A 186 -1.87 -1.59 3.49
C SER A 186 -2.55 -2.91 3.13
N ALA A 187 -1.86 -4.03 3.33
CA ALA A 187 -2.44 -5.34 3.11
C ALA A 187 -1.70 -6.46 3.85
N GLU A 188 -2.42 -7.54 4.14
CA GLU A 188 -1.80 -8.83 4.40
C GLU A 188 -1.29 -9.43 3.09
N ARG A 189 -0.09 -10.03 3.14
CA ARG A 189 0.56 -10.59 1.95
C ARG A 189 0.23 -12.06 1.77
N SER A 190 0.17 -12.49 0.51
CA SER A 190 -0.02 -13.89 0.16
C SER A 190 1.21 -14.74 0.53
N CYS A 191 0.96 -15.99 0.92
CA CYS A 191 1.97 -17.02 1.01
C CYS A 191 1.80 -18.08 -0.09
N ASP A 192 0.80 -17.93 -0.94
CA ASP A 192 0.46 -18.88 -2.02
C ASP A 192 1.13 -18.45 -3.31
N VAL A 193 2.22 -19.12 -3.66
CA VAL A 193 3.05 -18.83 -4.84
C VAL A 193 2.26 -18.90 -6.15
N GLU A 194 1.38 -19.90 -6.27
CA GLU A 194 0.60 -20.10 -7.51
C GLU A 194 -0.46 -19.01 -7.68
N LYS A 195 -1.09 -18.58 -6.57
CA LYS A 195 -2.03 -17.46 -6.62
C LYS A 195 -1.31 -16.12 -6.90
N MET A 196 -0.14 -15.90 -6.32
CA MET A 196 0.64 -14.69 -6.64
C MET A 196 1.02 -14.65 -8.12
N ARG A 197 1.47 -15.80 -8.67
CA ARG A 197 1.79 -15.92 -10.10
C ARG A 197 0.56 -15.68 -10.96
N GLU A 198 -0.57 -16.33 -10.66
CA GLU A 198 -1.82 -16.11 -11.37
C GLU A 198 -2.24 -14.64 -11.35
N MET A 199 -2.25 -14.02 -10.18
CA MET A 199 -2.63 -12.61 -10.01
C MET A 199 -1.70 -11.67 -10.79
N PHE A 200 -0.39 -11.91 -10.81
CA PHE A 200 0.55 -11.11 -11.58
C PHE A 200 0.17 -11.02 -13.07
N TYR A 201 -0.26 -12.15 -13.66
CA TYR A 201 -0.64 -12.20 -15.06
C TYR A 201 -2.08 -11.80 -15.36
N THR A 202 -2.94 -11.71 -14.35
CA THR A 202 -4.39 -11.50 -14.55
C THR A 202 -4.92 -10.18 -13.99
N ILE A 203 -4.17 -9.50 -13.13
CA ILE A 203 -4.55 -8.17 -12.64
C ILE A 203 -4.76 -7.20 -13.81
N GLU A 204 -5.80 -6.38 -13.74
CA GLU A 204 -6.20 -5.47 -14.84
C GLU A 204 -6.42 -6.20 -16.18
N ASP A 205 -6.99 -7.39 -16.15
CA ASP A 205 -7.13 -8.24 -17.34
C ASP A 205 -5.80 -8.51 -18.08
N GLY A 206 -4.70 -8.59 -17.33
CA GLY A 206 -3.34 -8.74 -17.82
C GLY A 206 -2.63 -7.43 -18.21
N GLY A 207 -3.29 -6.29 -18.05
CA GLY A 207 -2.76 -4.98 -18.39
C GLY A 207 -1.49 -4.65 -17.63
N TYR A 208 -1.44 -4.98 -16.35
CA TYR A 208 -0.28 -4.76 -15.50
C TYR A 208 0.99 -5.46 -16.02
N ALA A 209 0.94 -6.77 -16.22
CA ALA A 209 2.09 -7.53 -16.70
C ALA A 209 2.51 -7.10 -18.12
N ASN A 210 1.54 -6.93 -19.02
CA ASN A 210 1.80 -6.49 -20.38
C ASN A 210 2.51 -5.13 -20.45
N LYS A 211 2.11 -4.19 -19.58
CA LYS A 211 2.75 -2.87 -19.51
C LYS A 211 4.18 -2.94 -18.97
N LEU A 212 4.44 -3.78 -17.98
CA LEU A 212 5.80 -4.04 -17.52
C LEU A 212 6.67 -4.67 -18.62
N PHE A 213 6.13 -5.63 -19.38
CA PHE A 213 6.85 -6.26 -20.49
C PHE A 213 7.18 -5.27 -21.60
N GLU A 214 6.24 -4.37 -21.91
CA GLU A 214 6.46 -3.29 -22.89
C GLU A 214 7.63 -2.38 -22.47
N LEU A 215 7.65 -1.96 -21.21
CA LEU A 215 8.62 -1.01 -20.68
C LEU A 215 10.01 -1.62 -20.47
N PHE A 216 10.07 -2.81 -19.90
CA PHE A 216 11.32 -3.37 -19.36
C PHE A 216 11.78 -4.66 -20.01
N GLY A 217 10.97 -5.25 -20.88
CA GLY A 217 11.24 -6.54 -21.52
C GLY A 217 10.74 -7.73 -20.68
N LYS A 218 10.05 -8.64 -21.36
CA LYS A 218 9.37 -9.79 -20.71
C LYS A 218 10.34 -10.65 -19.91
N GLU A 219 11.46 -11.04 -20.47
CA GLU A 219 12.43 -11.94 -19.84
C GLU A 219 12.97 -11.37 -18.51
N ARG A 220 13.25 -10.05 -18.46
CA ARG A 220 13.74 -9.39 -17.25
C ARG A 220 12.68 -9.38 -16.16
N VAL A 221 11.45 -9.04 -16.51
CA VAL A 221 10.33 -8.97 -15.56
C VAL A 221 10.00 -10.36 -15.02
N GLU A 222 9.90 -11.36 -15.89
CA GLU A 222 9.64 -12.75 -15.48
C GLU A 222 10.79 -13.32 -14.63
N SER A 223 12.03 -12.96 -14.92
CA SER A 223 13.17 -13.39 -14.10
C SER A 223 13.09 -12.83 -12.69
N GLU A 224 12.74 -11.55 -12.51
CA GLU A 224 12.56 -10.97 -11.17
C GLU A 224 11.35 -11.57 -10.43
N LEU A 225 10.24 -11.83 -11.14
CA LEU A 225 9.08 -12.48 -10.55
C LEU A 225 9.43 -13.88 -10.03
N GLU A 226 10.07 -14.70 -10.86
CA GLU A 226 10.44 -16.07 -10.47
C GLU A 226 11.51 -16.08 -9.35
N GLU A 227 12.39 -15.09 -9.28
CA GLU A 227 13.30 -14.93 -8.14
C GLU A 227 12.54 -14.62 -6.86
N PHE A 228 11.58 -13.72 -6.91
CA PHE A 228 10.75 -13.39 -5.74
C PHE A 228 9.92 -14.60 -5.30
N LEU A 229 9.31 -15.33 -6.22
CA LEU A 229 8.47 -16.48 -5.92
C LEU A 229 9.21 -17.70 -5.34
N LYS A 230 10.56 -17.67 -5.27
CA LYS A 230 11.38 -18.72 -4.61
C LYS A 230 11.52 -18.57 -3.11
N PHE A 231 11.09 -17.45 -2.54
CA PHE A 231 11.17 -17.27 -1.09
C PHE A 231 10.28 -18.23 -0.31
N ASP A 232 10.72 -18.58 0.89
CA ASP A 232 9.90 -19.27 1.88
C ASP A 232 8.98 -18.23 2.55
N PHE A 233 7.77 -18.13 2.05
CA PHE A 233 6.81 -17.15 2.54
C PHE A 233 6.19 -17.54 3.88
N PHE A 234 6.09 -16.58 4.78
CA PHE A 234 5.37 -16.67 6.05
C PHE A 234 4.32 -15.56 6.15
N PRO A 235 3.32 -15.69 7.05
CA PRO A 235 2.30 -14.65 7.25
C PRO A 235 2.96 -13.31 7.59
N ARG A 236 2.69 -12.30 6.77
CA ARG A 236 3.22 -10.96 6.87
C ARG A 236 2.22 -9.96 6.33
N PHE A 237 2.37 -8.72 6.75
CA PHE A 237 1.59 -7.59 6.30
C PHE A 237 2.48 -6.36 6.18
N GLY A 238 2.06 -5.42 5.38
CA GLY A 238 2.76 -4.15 5.26
C GLY A 238 1.91 -3.07 4.64
N GLY A 239 2.43 -1.87 4.68
CA GLY A 239 1.74 -0.70 4.18
C GLY A 239 2.64 0.51 4.03
N GLY A 240 2.09 1.53 3.38
CA GLY A 240 2.72 2.82 3.18
C GLY A 240 1.87 3.96 3.73
N ILE A 241 2.51 4.88 4.41
CA ILE A 241 1.91 6.10 4.95
C ILE A 241 2.36 7.27 4.09
N GLY A 242 1.42 7.90 3.38
CA GLY A 242 1.68 9.15 2.68
C GLY A 242 1.93 10.28 3.66
N MET A 243 3.19 10.72 3.82
CA MET A 243 3.56 11.64 4.89
C MET A 243 2.94 13.04 4.73
N THR A 244 2.73 13.51 3.51
CA THR A 244 2.04 14.79 3.25
C THR A 244 0.56 14.70 3.61
N ARG A 245 -0.09 13.58 3.30
CA ARG A 245 -1.48 13.30 3.68
C ARG A 245 -1.64 13.16 5.19
N MET A 246 -0.71 12.48 5.85
CA MET A 246 -0.69 12.36 7.31
C MET A 246 -0.53 13.73 7.99
N ALA A 247 0.40 14.57 7.51
CA ALA A 247 0.58 15.93 8.02
C ALA A 247 -0.70 16.77 7.88
N ARG A 248 -1.32 16.74 6.69
CA ARG A 248 -2.61 17.40 6.45
C ARG A 248 -3.69 16.93 7.44
N ALA A 249 -3.82 15.62 7.61
CA ALA A 249 -4.82 15.07 8.53
C ALA A 249 -4.58 15.52 9.97
N TYR A 250 -3.32 15.56 10.39
CA TYR A 250 -2.94 16.03 11.72
C TYR A 250 -3.27 17.51 11.93
N GLU A 251 -3.04 18.35 10.92
CA GLU A 251 -3.41 19.76 10.95
C GLU A 251 -4.94 19.96 11.08
N LEU A 252 -5.72 19.20 10.33
CA LEU A 252 -7.19 19.25 10.42
C LEU A 252 -7.69 18.82 11.79
N MET A 253 -7.14 17.76 12.35
CA MET A 253 -7.46 17.32 13.71
C MET A 253 -7.20 18.43 14.73
N LYS A 254 -6.06 19.10 14.65
CA LYS A 254 -5.73 20.20 15.57
C LYS A 254 -6.63 21.43 15.39
N GLN A 255 -7.10 21.69 14.17
CA GLN A 255 -8.08 22.77 13.92
C GLN A 255 -9.44 22.45 14.57
N GLU A 256 -9.94 21.23 14.42
CA GLU A 256 -11.19 20.80 15.07
C GLU A 256 -11.09 20.88 16.61
N GLU A 257 -9.97 20.47 17.20
CA GLU A 257 -9.75 20.62 18.65
C GLU A 257 -9.82 22.09 19.13
N MET A 258 -9.28 23.02 18.33
CA MET A 258 -9.29 24.45 18.66
C MET A 258 -10.68 25.09 18.51
N GLU A 259 -11.52 24.60 17.60
CA GLU A 259 -12.89 25.08 17.39
C GLU A 259 -13.85 24.62 18.51
N LEU A 260 -13.50 23.60 19.27
CA LEU A 260 -14.28 23.05 20.37
C LEU A 260 -14.00 23.72 21.73
N VAL A 261 -13.01 24.59 21.82
CA VAL A 261 -12.59 25.33 23.02
C VAL A 261 -13.07 26.79 22.94
#